data_b355a1d8aae87df7914031e2e54eb3c8
#
_entry.id   b355a1d8aae87df7914031e2e54eb3c8
#
_cell.length_a   1.000
_cell.length_b   1.000
_cell.length_c   1.000
_cell.angle_alpha   90.00
_cell.angle_beta   90.00
_cell.angle_gamma   90.00
#
_symmetry.space_group_name_H-M   'P 1'
#
loop_
_entity.id
_entity.type
_entity.pdbx_description
1 polymer ?
#
loop_
_entity_poly.entity_id
_entity_poly.type
_entity_poly.pdbx_seq_one_letter_code
_entity_poly.pdbx_strand_id
1 'polypeptide(L)'
;DEGAARNRAAVASLCIYRQLNWGRNLDIVLTDSRSYRSPPCLPKGFSESLGLPLNTVQLIEIADAGSAYNDGKPPATLPIGDGTVPNPARERPPGSMLGLEQRDWFLQCVTSSQARWKLWGNALPLFPMRVDLSALPFTGYQDSILQIDAWAGYPHEVSYLMQQLQQQGIT
;
A
#
# COMPACT_ATOMS: atom_id res chain seq x y z
N ASP A 1 -22.15 -23.70 13.51
CA ASP A 1 -21.01 -24.62 13.62
C ASP A 1 -19.98 -24.01 14.60
N GLU A 2 -19.94 -24.55 15.86
CA GLU A 2 -19.03 -24.07 16.92
C GLU A 2 -17.54 -24.19 16.53
N GLY A 3 -17.20 -25.21 15.74
CA GLY A 3 -15.83 -25.39 15.25
C GLY A 3 -15.39 -24.25 14.34
N ALA A 4 -16.25 -23.78 13.46
CA ALA A 4 -15.96 -22.64 12.59
C ALA A 4 -15.86 -21.31 13.35
N ALA A 5 -16.64 -21.14 14.42
CA ALA A 5 -16.55 -19.96 15.27
C ALA A 5 -15.23 -19.93 16.07
N ARG A 6 -14.84 -21.08 16.66
CA ARG A 6 -13.56 -21.21 17.38
C ARG A 6 -12.35 -20.99 16.46
N ASN A 7 -12.39 -21.55 15.26
CA ASN A 7 -11.33 -21.36 14.27
C ASN A 7 -11.20 -19.88 13.84
N ARG A 8 -12.33 -19.19 13.61
CA ARG A 8 -12.32 -17.75 13.33
C ARG A 8 -11.74 -16.92 14.48
N ALA A 9 -12.13 -17.24 15.72
CA ALA A 9 -11.60 -16.57 16.91
C ALA A 9 -10.08 -16.82 17.07
N ALA A 10 -9.62 -18.05 16.85
CA ALA A 10 -8.21 -18.38 16.88
C ALA A 10 -7.42 -17.65 15.80
N VAL A 11 -7.91 -17.63 14.57
CA VAL A 11 -7.27 -16.87 13.46
C VAL A 11 -7.24 -15.37 13.78
N ALA A 12 -8.33 -14.81 14.30
CA ALA A 12 -8.40 -13.40 14.67
C ALA A 12 -7.45 -13.01 15.82
N SER A 13 -7.06 -13.97 16.68
CA SER A 13 -6.10 -13.75 17.75
C SER A 13 -4.63 -13.89 17.33
N LEU A 14 -4.35 -14.37 16.10
CA LEU A 14 -2.99 -14.53 15.62
C LEU A 14 -2.39 -13.18 15.24
N CYS A 15 -1.31 -12.81 15.92
CA CYS A 15 -0.46 -11.70 15.53
C CYS A 15 0.87 -12.26 15.04
N ILE A 16 1.10 -12.22 13.73
CA ILE A 16 2.32 -12.77 13.12
C ILE A 16 3.40 -11.73 12.87
N TYR A 17 3.08 -10.45 12.87
CA TYR A 17 4.09 -9.41 12.85
C TYR A 17 4.83 -9.34 14.20
N ARG A 18 6.14 -9.16 14.18
CA ARG A 18 6.97 -9.19 15.39
C ARG A 18 8.32 -8.53 15.20
N GLN A 19 8.92 -8.12 16.30
CA GLN A 19 10.31 -7.67 16.36
C GLN A 19 11.19 -8.77 16.96
N LEU A 20 12.38 -8.96 16.38
CA LEU A 20 13.41 -9.85 16.88
C LEU A 20 14.70 -9.03 17.09
N ASN A 21 15.26 -9.13 18.30
CA ASN A 21 16.52 -8.48 18.63
C ASN A 21 17.64 -9.50 18.50
N TRP A 22 18.59 -9.26 17.61
CA TRP A 22 19.74 -10.14 17.42
C TRP A 22 21.02 -9.52 18.00
N GLY A 23 21.23 -9.75 19.27
CA GLY A 23 22.28 -9.09 20.03
C GLY A 23 22.04 -7.58 20.10
N ARG A 24 23.13 -6.79 20.22
CA ARG A 24 23.04 -5.34 20.34
C ARG A 24 23.06 -4.56 19.01
N ASN A 25 23.31 -5.27 17.91
CA ASN A 25 23.62 -4.62 16.65
C ASN A 25 22.52 -4.74 15.57
N LEU A 26 21.60 -5.66 15.72
CA LEU A 26 20.58 -5.94 14.70
C LEU A 26 19.21 -6.12 15.32
N ASP A 27 18.26 -5.31 14.85
CA ASP A 27 16.84 -5.51 15.06
C ASP A 27 16.18 -5.90 13.74
N ILE A 28 15.34 -6.92 13.79
CA ILE A 28 14.57 -7.39 12.64
C ILE A 28 13.09 -7.15 12.94
N VAL A 29 12.43 -6.35 12.12
CA VAL A 29 11.01 -6.07 12.23
C VAL A 29 10.29 -6.77 11.09
N LEU A 30 9.50 -7.79 11.43
CA LEU A 30 8.73 -8.58 10.47
C LEU A 30 7.31 -8.06 10.39
N THR A 31 6.84 -7.74 9.20
CA THR A 31 5.47 -7.24 8.99
C THR A 31 4.61 -8.27 8.25
N ASP A 32 3.31 -8.20 8.51
CA ASP A 32 2.27 -8.97 7.82
C ASP A 32 1.53 -8.07 6.84
N SER A 33 1.78 -8.27 5.56
CA SER A 33 1.18 -7.50 4.47
C SER A 33 -0.13 -8.11 3.92
N ARG A 34 -0.74 -9.06 4.65
CA ARG A 34 -1.95 -9.75 4.19
C ARG A 34 -3.14 -9.61 5.14
N SER A 35 -2.91 -9.81 6.45
CA SER A 35 -4.02 -9.98 7.41
C SER A 35 -4.73 -8.67 7.75
N TYR A 36 -4.02 -7.55 7.69
CA TYR A 36 -4.51 -6.25 8.19
C TYR A 36 -4.71 -5.20 7.11
N ARG A 37 -4.39 -5.54 5.86
CA ARG A 37 -4.46 -4.57 4.75
C ARG A 37 -5.91 -4.16 4.44
N SER A 38 -6.08 -2.92 4.05
CA SER A 38 -7.34 -2.45 3.49
C SER A 38 -7.64 -3.12 2.13
N PRO A 39 -8.90 -3.18 1.71
CA PRO A 39 -9.22 -3.58 0.34
C PRO A 39 -8.46 -2.74 -0.68
N PRO A 40 -8.17 -3.29 -1.88
CA PRO A 40 -7.55 -2.52 -2.95
C PRO A 40 -8.29 -1.21 -3.25
N CYS A 41 -7.55 -0.20 -3.66
CA CYS A 41 -8.10 1.14 -3.92
C CYS A 41 -9.15 1.13 -5.06
N LEU A 42 -8.99 0.23 -6.02
CA LEU A 42 -9.93 0.01 -7.13
C LEU A 42 -10.51 -1.40 -7.07
N PRO A 43 -11.77 -1.59 -7.48
CA PRO A 43 -12.35 -2.90 -7.63
C PRO A 43 -11.58 -3.76 -8.64
N LYS A 44 -11.57 -5.07 -8.43
CA LYS A 44 -10.99 -6.00 -9.38
C LYS A 44 -11.67 -5.86 -10.75
N GLY A 45 -10.86 -5.79 -11.81
CA GLY A 45 -11.38 -5.64 -13.17
C GLY A 45 -11.84 -4.21 -13.51
N PHE A 46 -11.58 -3.22 -12.64
CA PHE A 46 -12.00 -1.84 -12.87
C PHE A 46 -11.41 -1.29 -14.18
N SER A 47 -10.11 -1.38 -14.36
CA SER A 47 -9.43 -0.87 -15.55
C SER A 47 -9.83 -1.63 -16.81
N GLU A 48 -9.94 -2.96 -16.72
CA GLU A 48 -10.39 -3.81 -17.83
C GLU A 48 -11.82 -3.46 -18.28
N SER A 49 -12.72 -3.17 -17.33
CA SER A 49 -14.08 -2.75 -17.63
C SER A 49 -14.18 -1.43 -18.39
N LEU A 50 -13.12 -0.63 -18.33
CA LEU A 50 -12.98 0.68 -18.98
C LEU A 50 -12.10 0.60 -20.24
N GLY A 51 -11.73 -0.62 -20.66
CA GLY A 51 -10.89 -0.84 -21.84
C GLY A 51 -9.43 -0.45 -21.66
N LEU A 52 -8.97 -0.24 -20.42
CA LEU A 52 -7.57 0.03 -20.14
C LEU A 52 -6.80 -1.29 -20.02
N PRO A 53 -5.65 -1.42 -20.67
CA PRO A 53 -4.82 -2.62 -20.58
C PRO A 53 -4.17 -2.79 -19.20
N LEU A 54 -3.91 -1.68 -18.52
CA LEU A 54 -3.22 -1.62 -17.23
C LEU A 54 -3.75 -0.46 -16.37
N ASN A 55 -3.47 -0.51 -15.07
CA ASN A 55 -3.72 0.61 -14.17
C ASN A 55 -2.64 1.67 -14.33
N THR A 56 -3.00 2.90 -14.67
CA THR A 56 -2.02 3.99 -14.73
C THR A 56 -1.54 4.38 -13.34
N VAL A 57 -0.29 4.85 -13.24
CA VAL A 57 0.28 5.34 -11.97
C VAL A 57 -0.63 6.40 -11.35
N GLN A 58 -1.02 7.39 -12.13
CA GLN A 58 -1.88 8.48 -11.66
C GLN A 58 -3.24 7.99 -11.13
N LEU A 59 -3.84 7.01 -11.80
CA LEU A 59 -5.10 6.41 -11.37
C LEU A 59 -4.97 5.79 -9.97
N ILE A 60 -3.89 5.03 -9.75
CA ILE A 60 -3.65 4.38 -8.47
C ILE A 60 -3.32 5.40 -7.38
N GLU A 61 -2.49 6.40 -7.66
CA GLU A 61 -2.15 7.45 -6.69
C GLU A 61 -3.38 8.20 -6.18
N ILE A 62 -4.28 8.59 -7.09
CA ILE A 62 -5.51 9.28 -6.72
C ILE A 62 -6.43 8.36 -5.91
N ALA A 63 -6.65 7.13 -6.40
CA ALA A 63 -7.59 6.21 -5.78
C ALA A 63 -7.09 5.67 -4.42
N ASP A 64 -5.79 5.44 -4.26
CA ASP A 64 -5.21 4.96 -3.01
C ASP A 64 -5.16 6.06 -1.94
N ALA A 65 -4.80 7.27 -2.31
CA ALA A 65 -4.83 8.40 -1.37
C ALA A 65 -6.26 8.77 -0.94
N GLY A 66 -7.27 8.45 -1.75
CA GLY A 66 -8.67 8.66 -1.41
C GLY A 66 -8.97 10.08 -0.94
N SER A 67 -9.61 10.21 0.22
CA SER A 67 -9.98 11.51 0.80
C SER A 67 -8.77 12.39 1.19
N ALA A 68 -7.56 11.82 1.32
CA ALA A 68 -6.36 12.58 1.65
C ALA A 68 -5.61 13.12 0.41
N TYR A 69 -6.04 12.75 -0.80
CA TYR A 69 -5.38 13.21 -2.02
C TYR A 69 -5.36 14.74 -2.09
N ASN A 70 -4.21 15.31 -2.48
CA ASN A 70 -4.01 16.75 -2.65
C ASN A 70 -4.52 17.58 -1.45
N ASP A 71 -4.02 17.25 -0.25
CA ASP A 71 -4.38 17.91 1.01
C ASP A 71 -5.89 17.93 1.30
N GLY A 72 -6.54 16.79 1.07
CA GLY A 72 -7.97 16.62 1.33
C GLY A 72 -8.88 17.16 0.22
N LYS A 73 -8.36 17.34 -0.99
CA LYS A 73 -9.10 17.82 -2.16
C LYS A 73 -9.10 16.79 -3.30
N PRO A 74 -9.60 15.57 -3.08
CA PRO A 74 -9.62 14.53 -4.11
C PRO A 74 -10.53 14.96 -5.27
N PRO A 75 -10.15 14.63 -6.52
CA PRO A 75 -10.98 14.95 -7.68
C PRO A 75 -12.28 14.14 -7.67
N ALA A 76 -13.34 14.70 -8.20
CA ALA A 76 -14.63 14.04 -8.33
C ALA A 76 -14.59 12.89 -9.35
N THR A 77 -13.65 12.94 -10.29
CA THR A 77 -13.48 11.95 -11.37
C THR A 77 -12.04 11.49 -11.46
N LEU A 78 -11.85 10.28 -11.98
CA LEU A 78 -10.55 9.69 -12.30
C LEU A 78 -10.25 9.81 -13.79
N PRO A 79 -9.02 10.12 -14.20
CA PRO A 79 -8.62 10.15 -15.60
C PRO A 79 -8.55 8.74 -16.17
N ILE A 80 -9.17 8.52 -17.33
CA ILE A 80 -9.18 7.23 -18.04
C ILE A 80 -8.99 7.51 -19.53
N GLY A 81 -7.80 7.20 -20.06
CA GLY A 81 -7.48 7.54 -21.43
C GLY A 81 -7.73 9.03 -21.69
N ASP A 82 -8.53 9.33 -22.73
CA ASP A 82 -8.93 10.71 -23.05
C ASP A 82 -10.18 11.18 -22.32
N GLY A 83 -10.75 10.36 -21.43
CA GLY A 83 -11.98 10.62 -20.70
C GLY A 83 -11.83 10.63 -19.18
N THR A 84 -12.97 10.67 -18.49
CA THR A 84 -13.02 10.59 -17.03
C THR A 84 -14.18 9.70 -16.56
N VAL A 85 -14.02 9.07 -15.39
CA VAL A 85 -15.08 8.34 -14.70
C VAL A 85 -15.25 8.84 -13.27
N PRO A 86 -16.41 8.64 -12.62
CA PRO A 86 -16.56 8.97 -11.21
C PRO A 86 -15.48 8.32 -10.35
N ASN A 87 -14.96 9.05 -9.36
CA ASN A 87 -13.97 8.55 -8.43
C ASN A 87 -14.64 7.78 -7.27
N PRO A 88 -14.60 6.43 -7.24
CA PRO A 88 -15.25 5.65 -6.19
C PRO A 88 -14.51 5.69 -4.85
N ALA A 89 -13.27 6.18 -4.86
CA ALA A 89 -12.43 6.26 -3.67
C ALA A 89 -12.44 7.65 -3.00
N ARG A 90 -13.12 8.63 -3.59
CA ARG A 90 -13.06 10.04 -3.18
C ARG A 90 -13.26 10.28 -1.68
N GLU A 91 -14.19 9.56 -1.06
CA GLU A 91 -14.54 9.73 0.35
C GLU A 91 -13.95 8.62 1.25
N ARG A 92 -13.22 7.69 0.65
CA ARG A 92 -12.58 6.60 1.39
C ARG A 92 -11.31 7.10 2.08
N PRO A 93 -10.97 6.57 3.25
CA PRO A 93 -9.65 6.83 3.83
C PRO A 93 -8.56 6.27 2.91
N PRO A 94 -7.33 6.78 3.00
CA PRO A 94 -6.18 6.22 2.29
C PRO A 94 -6.03 4.72 2.50
N GLY A 95 -5.53 4.04 1.48
CA GLY A 95 -5.21 2.63 1.56
C GLY A 95 -4.10 2.34 2.57
N SER A 96 -4.14 1.18 3.19
CA SER A 96 -3.09 0.70 4.09
C SER A 96 -2.77 -0.76 3.83
N MET A 97 -1.49 -1.05 3.58
CA MET A 97 -0.98 -2.40 3.42
C MET A 97 -0.80 -3.10 4.77
N LEU A 98 -0.40 -2.36 5.79
CA LEU A 98 -0.13 -2.90 7.12
C LEU A 98 -1.34 -2.84 8.05
N GLY A 99 -2.33 -2.01 7.74
CA GLY A 99 -3.33 -1.59 8.73
C GLY A 99 -2.73 -0.56 9.70
N LEU A 100 -3.56 0.31 10.26
CA LEU A 100 -3.09 1.45 11.05
C LEU A 100 -2.30 1.02 12.29
N GLU A 101 -2.79 0.02 13.01
CA GLU A 101 -2.17 -0.46 14.25
C GLU A 101 -0.78 -1.05 14.00
N GLN A 102 -0.64 -1.95 13.02
CA GLN A 102 0.65 -2.53 12.69
C GLN A 102 1.62 -1.50 12.10
N ARG A 103 1.12 -0.56 11.30
CA ARG A 103 1.93 0.54 10.75
C ARG A 103 2.56 1.38 11.87
N ASP A 104 1.76 1.79 12.84
CA ASP A 104 2.23 2.61 13.95
C ASP A 104 3.19 1.82 14.85
N TRP A 105 2.91 0.55 15.11
CA TRP A 105 3.81 -0.37 15.77
C TRP A 105 5.15 -0.53 15.02
N PHE A 106 5.11 -0.71 13.70
CA PHE A 106 6.32 -0.80 12.85
C PHE A 106 7.19 0.44 12.99
N LEU A 107 6.60 1.61 12.86
CA LEU A 107 7.31 2.88 13.03
C LEU A 107 7.91 2.99 14.43
N GLN A 108 7.17 2.65 15.48
CA GLN A 108 7.67 2.64 16.83
C GLN A 108 8.88 1.70 17.00
N CYS A 109 8.80 0.47 16.50
CA CYS A 109 9.91 -0.48 16.57
C CYS A 109 11.17 0.05 15.92
N VAL A 110 11.05 0.61 14.70
CA VAL A 110 12.19 1.08 13.93
C VAL A 110 12.79 2.37 14.53
N THR A 111 11.95 3.32 14.97
CA THR A 111 12.41 4.61 15.49
C THR A 111 12.97 4.51 16.92
N SER A 112 12.45 3.60 17.76
CA SER A 112 12.97 3.40 19.12
C SER A 112 14.22 2.51 19.18
N SER A 113 14.53 1.79 18.12
CA SER A 113 15.67 0.85 18.08
C SER A 113 17.01 1.59 18.22
N GLN A 114 17.85 1.08 19.09
CA GLN A 114 19.25 1.52 19.28
C GLN A 114 20.24 0.64 18.51
N ALA A 115 19.76 -0.38 17.80
CA ALA A 115 20.59 -1.26 17.01
C ALA A 115 21.20 -0.51 15.81
N ARG A 116 22.44 -0.84 15.47
CA ARG A 116 23.12 -0.27 14.30
C ARG A 116 22.41 -0.60 13.00
N TRP A 117 21.87 -1.80 12.91
CA TRP A 117 21.16 -2.30 11.74
C TRP A 117 19.69 -2.53 12.10
N LYS A 118 18.82 -2.02 11.27
CA LYS A 118 17.39 -2.23 11.34
C LYS A 118 16.95 -2.88 10.05
N LEU A 119 16.55 -4.14 10.15
CA LEU A 119 16.12 -4.92 8.99
C LEU A 119 14.60 -5.01 8.96
N TRP A 120 13.99 -4.52 7.91
CA TRP A 120 12.58 -4.73 7.65
C TRP A 120 12.35 -6.02 6.87
N GLY A 121 11.81 -7.05 7.52
CA GLY A 121 11.38 -8.29 6.90
C GLY A 121 10.00 -8.12 6.29
N ASN A 122 9.98 -7.77 5.02
CA ASN A 122 8.80 -7.48 4.23
C ASN A 122 8.62 -8.52 3.13
N ALA A 123 7.42 -9.13 3.03
CA ALA A 123 7.15 -10.23 2.11
C ALA A 123 6.93 -9.77 0.64
N LEU A 124 6.69 -8.50 0.40
CA LEU A 124 6.36 -7.96 -0.92
C LEU A 124 7.36 -6.86 -1.32
N PRO A 125 7.73 -6.73 -2.60
CA PRO A 125 8.63 -5.69 -3.04
C PRO A 125 8.02 -4.30 -2.82
N LEU A 126 8.81 -3.38 -2.24
CA LEU A 126 8.42 -1.97 -2.07
C LEU A 126 8.42 -1.22 -3.40
N PHE A 127 9.26 -1.65 -4.34
CA PHE A 127 9.32 -1.02 -5.65
C PHE A 127 8.10 -1.42 -6.48
N PRO A 128 7.41 -0.45 -7.10
CA PRO A 128 6.33 -0.76 -8.01
C PRO A 128 6.87 -1.47 -9.27
N MET A 129 6.21 -2.55 -9.67
CA MET A 129 6.40 -3.10 -11.00
C MET A 129 5.73 -2.15 -12.00
N ARG A 130 6.51 -1.19 -12.49
CA ARG A 130 6.06 -0.08 -13.33
C ARG A 130 6.62 -0.21 -14.72
N VAL A 131 5.83 0.14 -15.70
CA VAL A 131 6.25 0.22 -17.10
C VAL A 131 5.74 1.51 -17.70
N ASP A 132 6.64 2.30 -18.26
CA ASP A 132 6.27 3.50 -19.01
C ASP A 132 6.03 3.12 -20.48
N LEU A 133 4.78 3.13 -20.87
CA LEU A 133 4.32 2.84 -22.21
C LEU A 133 3.90 4.11 -22.97
N SER A 134 4.14 5.29 -22.42
CA SER A 134 3.71 6.57 -23.01
C SER A 134 4.37 6.88 -24.34
N ALA A 135 5.54 6.27 -24.61
CA ALA A 135 6.25 6.43 -25.88
C ALA A 135 5.69 5.55 -27.01
N LEU A 136 4.76 4.62 -26.72
CA LEU A 136 4.15 3.80 -27.74
C LEU A 136 3.11 4.60 -28.55
N PRO A 137 2.99 4.35 -29.87
CA PRO A 137 2.07 5.08 -30.73
C PRO A 137 0.60 4.62 -30.59
N PHE A 138 0.20 4.16 -29.42
CA PHE A 138 -1.16 3.66 -29.15
C PHE A 138 -1.83 4.55 -28.10
N THR A 139 -3.10 4.87 -28.34
CA THR A 139 -3.93 5.61 -27.37
C THR A 139 -4.21 4.73 -26.15
N GLY A 140 -4.21 5.33 -24.95
CA GLY A 140 -4.52 4.63 -23.70
C GLY A 140 -3.31 3.95 -23.03
N TYR A 141 -2.14 3.94 -23.67
CA TYR A 141 -0.91 3.45 -23.05
C TYR A 141 -0.18 4.62 -22.36
N GLN A 142 -0.05 4.50 -21.07
CA GLN A 142 0.58 5.48 -20.20
C GLN A 142 1.56 4.77 -19.26
N ASP A 143 2.17 5.55 -18.40
CA ASP A 143 2.96 5.04 -17.30
C ASP A 143 2.05 4.23 -16.34
N SER A 144 2.32 2.96 -16.25
CA SER A 144 1.39 1.99 -15.71
C SER A 144 2.02 1.06 -14.68
N ILE A 145 1.18 0.56 -13.77
CA ILE A 145 1.53 -0.41 -12.74
C ILE A 145 1.02 -1.78 -13.18
N LEU A 146 1.91 -2.77 -13.19
CA LEU A 146 1.58 -4.13 -13.60
C LEU A 146 0.84 -4.92 -12.51
N GLN A 147 1.10 -4.61 -11.23
CA GLN A 147 0.52 -5.35 -10.12
C GLN A 147 0.20 -4.42 -8.95
N ILE A 148 -1.08 -4.31 -8.61
CA ILE A 148 -1.58 -3.49 -7.50
C ILE A 148 -1.86 -4.29 -6.21
N ASP A 149 -1.67 -5.60 -6.23
CA ASP A 149 -1.84 -6.48 -5.05
C ASP A 149 -0.58 -6.52 -4.15
N ALA A 150 0.34 -5.60 -4.38
CA ALA A 150 1.56 -5.37 -3.63
C ALA A 150 1.64 -3.90 -3.20
N TRP A 151 2.77 -3.46 -2.66
CA TRP A 151 2.99 -2.07 -2.23
C TRP A 151 2.71 -1.02 -3.32
N ALA A 152 2.82 -1.41 -4.59
CA ALA A 152 2.47 -0.54 -5.70
C ALA A 152 0.99 -0.10 -5.72
N GLY A 153 0.12 -0.86 -5.07
CA GLY A 153 -1.30 -0.49 -4.89
C GLY A 153 -1.58 0.36 -3.66
N TYR A 154 -0.56 0.67 -2.85
CA TYR A 154 -0.63 1.45 -1.61
C TYR A 154 0.45 2.55 -1.56
N PRO A 155 0.62 3.35 -2.62
CA PRO A 155 1.69 4.36 -2.71
C PRO A 155 1.59 5.44 -1.63
N HIS A 156 0.39 5.75 -1.16
CA HIS A 156 0.18 6.71 -0.08
C HIS A 156 0.85 6.25 1.22
N GLU A 157 0.65 4.99 1.62
CA GLU A 157 1.29 4.45 2.83
C GLU A 157 2.81 4.30 2.68
N VAL A 158 3.30 3.89 1.50
CA VAL A 158 4.75 3.87 1.22
C VAL A 158 5.35 5.25 1.42
N SER A 159 4.74 6.27 0.83
CA SER A 159 5.20 7.66 0.97
C SER A 159 5.18 8.12 2.42
N TYR A 160 4.12 7.81 3.15
CA TYR A 160 3.99 8.11 4.57
C TYR A 160 5.11 7.45 5.40
N LEU A 161 5.33 6.14 5.22
CA LEU A 161 6.37 5.41 5.94
C LEU A 161 7.76 5.97 5.65
N MET A 162 8.10 6.21 4.37
CA MET A 162 9.40 6.76 3.99
C MET A 162 9.61 8.16 4.57
N GLN A 163 8.58 9.00 4.56
CA GLN A 163 8.65 10.33 5.17
C GLN A 163 8.89 10.26 6.69
N GLN A 164 8.17 9.38 7.40
CA GLN A 164 8.35 9.20 8.84
C GLN A 164 9.77 8.72 9.18
N LEU A 165 10.29 7.73 8.44
CA LEU A 165 11.64 7.22 8.64
C LEU A 165 12.70 8.29 8.36
N GLN A 166 12.54 9.04 7.28
CA GLN A 166 13.45 10.14 6.92
C GLN A 166 13.48 11.26 7.98
N GLN A 167 12.32 11.66 8.51
CA GLN A 167 12.22 12.66 9.57
C GLN A 167 12.94 12.23 10.86
N GLN A 168 13.06 10.94 11.10
CA GLN A 168 13.78 10.35 12.24
C GLN A 168 15.27 10.05 11.94
N GLY A 169 15.75 10.45 10.75
CA GLY A 169 17.14 10.21 10.34
C GLY A 169 17.48 8.73 10.09
N ILE A 170 16.48 7.92 9.80
CA ILE A 170 16.65 6.51 9.45
C ILE A 170 16.73 6.42 7.92
N THR A 171 17.89 5.98 7.42
CA THR A 171 18.21 5.84 5.99
C THR A 171 18.60 4.41 5.65
#